data_4840c1bb6df476b7f1763d29cd0a41fb
#
_entry.id   4840c1bb6df476b7f1763d29cd0a41fb
#
_cell.length_a   1.000
_cell.length_b   1.000
_cell.length_c   1.000
_cell.angle_alpha   90.00
_cell.angle_beta   90.00
_cell.angle_gamma   90.00
#
_symmetry.space_group_name_H-M   'P 1'
#
loop_
_entity.id
_entity.type
_entity.pdbx_description
1 polymer ?
#
loop_
_entity_poly.entity_id
_entity_poly.type
_entity_poly.pdbx_seq_one_letter_code
_entity_poly.pdbx_strand_id
1 'polypeptide(L)'
;RVFSVPRLYNYVEYLLKLSAPTGEQESRPFRCGYLPGRVVAYNHPDDRTHFSSASFLGSPSLVRLPDGGLLAGMDHFSPDGSLDTSEFYRSDDEGNSWRFCSRVSPAFWGKLFLHKGRLFYLCVAGSYEPLVIYESKDSGRTWTGPVRLLDKIPGKPGGPHRAPGPLAVCAGRVWAAVEYGSWATGGHEAGAMSFPEDGDPMDPAQWTCTGFTPYDPTWPGTSVGDNEKYLEGNMVAAPDGRLIDFLRYQCRKATPSHG
;
A
#
# COMPACT_ATOMS: atom_id res chain seq x y z
N ARG A 1 -11.14 -31.82 -18.14
CA ARG A 1 -12.05 -32.54 -17.22
C ARG A 1 -12.07 -31.76 -15.89
N VAL A 2 -13.24 -31.57 -15.33
CA VAL A 2 -13.42 -31.00 -13.99
C VAL A 2 -13.49 -32.16 -13.01
N PHE A 3 -12.69 -32.12 -11.97
CA PHE A 3 -12.69 -33.10 -10.90
C PHE A 3 -13.33 -32.45 -9.67
N SER A 4 -14.27 -33.13 -9.03
CA SER A 4 -14.78 -32.72 -7.72
C SER A 4 -13.91 -33.36 -6.64
N VAL A 5 -13.35 -32.55 -5.79
CA VAL A 5 -12.55 -32.99 -4.64
C VAL A 5 -13.41 -32.93 -3.40
N PRO A 6 -13.41 -33.95 -2.53
CA PRO A 6 -14.14 -33.88 -1.26
C PRO A 6 -13.60 -32.73 -0.41
N ARG A 7 -14.38 -32.33 0.59
CA ARG A 7 -14.13 -31.18 1.48
C ARG A 7 -12.65 -31.10 1.91
N LEU A 8 -12.00 -30.00 1.49
CA LEU A 8 -10.65 -29.66 1.91
C LEU A 8 -10.70 -28.84 3.22
N TYR A 9 -9.71 -29.02 4.08
CA TYR A 9 -9.57 -28.23 5.30
C TYR A 9 -8.85 -26.92 5.01
N ASN A 10 -9.24 -25.86 5.69
CA ASN A 10 -8.61 -24.56 5.55
C ASN A 10 -7.14 -24.60 6.04
N TYR A 11 -6.27 -23.93 5.29
CA TYR A 11 -4.85 -23.74 5.61
C TYR A 11 -3.97 -25.00 5.66
N VAL A 12 -4.52 -26.14 5.23
CA VAL A 12 -3.75 -27.36 5.07
C VAL A 12 -3.12 -27.40 3.69
N GLU A 13 -1.88 -27.83 3.59
CA GLU A 13 -1.21 -28.05 2.32
C GLU A 13 -1.67 -29.36 1.68
N TYR A 14 -1.96 -29.30 0.39
CA TYR A 14 -2.41 -30.43 -0.41
C TYR A 14 -1.49 -30.63 -1.60
N LEU A 15 -1.39 -31.87 -2.01
CA LEU A 15 -0.73 -32.29 -3.21
C LEU A 15 -1.71 -33.14 -4.04
N LEU A 16 -1.97 -32.73 -5.27
CA LEU A 16 -2.83 -33.48 -6.17
C LEU A 16 -1.97 -34.50 -6.93
N LYS A 17 -2.29 -35.77 -6.78
CA LYS A 17 -1.70 -36.87 -7.57
C LYS A 17 -2.70 -37.33 -8.61
N LEU A 18 -2.25 -37.39 -9.86
CA LEU A 18 -3.00 -37.95 -10.98
C LEU A 18 -2.28 -39.20 -11.45
N SER A 19 -2.95 -40.36 -11.29
CA SER A 19 -2.43 -41.65 -11.78
C SER A 19 -3.18 -42.05 -13.05
N ALA A 20 -2.45 -42.38 -14.07
CA ALA A 20 -2.97 -42.90 -15.34
C ALA A 20 -2.11 -44.11 -15.80
N PRO A 21 -2.63 -44.96 -16.68
CA PRO A 21 -1.82 -46.07 -17.21
C PRO A 21 -0.52 -45.63 -17.89
N THR A 22 -0.44 -44.35 -18.27
CA THR A 22 0.72 -43.73 -18.92
C THR A 22 1.71 -43.11 -17.94
N GLY A 23 1.44 -43.17 -16.63
CA GLY A 23 2.30 -42.61 -15.57
C GLY A 23 1.55 -41.80 -14.52
N GLU A 24 2.29 -41.31 -13.56
CA GLU A 24 1.80 -40.43 -12.47
C GLU A 24 2.27 -39.02 -12.71
N GLN A 25 1.42 -38.05 -12.35
CA GLN A 25 1.73 -36.62 -12.32
C GLN A 25 1.33 -36.06 -10.95
N GLU A 26 2.21 -35.23 -10.39
CA GLU A 26 1.93 -34.51 -9.16
C GLU A 26 1.80 -33.00 -9.44
N SER A 27 0.87 -32.36 -8.75
CA SER A 27 0.79 -30.90 -8.75
C SER A 27 1.95 -30.32 -7.91
N ARG A 28 2.18 -29.01 -8.04
CA ARG A 28 2.87 -28.27 -6.97
C ARG A 28 1.98 -28.30 -5.72
N PRO A 29 2.59 -28.21 -4.51
CA PRO A 29 1.83 -28.03 -3.28
C PRO A 29 0.92 -26.79 -3.39
N PHE A 30 -0.29 -26.89 -2.89
CA PHE A 30 -1.24 -25.79 -2.82
C PHE A 30 -2.01 -25.83 -1.50
N ARG A 31 -2.50 -24.68 -1.07
CA ARG A 31 -3.34 -24.56 0.11
C ARG A 31 -4.75 -24.15 -0.27
N CYS A 32 -5.71 -24.66 0.47
CA CYS A 32 -7.09 -24.27 0.35
C CYS A 32 -7.52 -23.47 1.58
N GLY A 33 -8.27 -22.41 1.37
CA GLY A 33 -8.85 -21.62 2.44
C GLY A 33 -10.19 -21.05 2.01
N TYR A 34 -11.11 -20.92 2.94
CA TYR A 34 -12.31 -20.14 2.72
C TYR A 34 -12.08 -18.72 3.22
N LEU A 35 -12.02 -17.77 2.30
CA LEU A 35 -11.95 -16.34 2.58
C LEU A 35 -13.24 -15.69 2.06
N PRO A 36 -13.89 -14.82 2.81
CA PRO A 36 -14.98 -14.03 2.28
C PRO A 36 -14.45 -13.07 1.20
N GLY A 37 -15.06 -13.10 0.01
CA GLY A 37 -14.65 -12.27 -1.12
C GLY A 37 -13.71 -12.97 -2.11
N ARG A 38 -13.04 -12.18 -2.95
CA ARG A 38 -12.11 -12.67 -3.98
C ARG A 38 -10.66 -12.44 -3.53
N VAL A 39 -9.86 -13.48 -3.61
CA VAL A 39 -8.44 -13.39 -3.29
C VAL A 39 -7.71 -12.76 -4.47
N VAL A 40 -7.03 -11.65 -4.24
CA VAL A 40 -6.19 -10.97 -5.23
C VAL A 40 -4.83 -11.64 -5.33
N ALA A 41 -4.17 -11.80 -4.18
CA ALA A 41 -2.89 -12.47 -4.04
C ALA A 41 -2.83 -13.20 -2.71
N TYR A 42 -2.00 -14.21 -2.65
CA TYR A 42 -1.80 -15.00 -1.45
C TYR A 42 -0.31 -15.29 -1.26
N ASN A 43 0.20 -15.01 -0.10
CA ASN A 43 1.55 -15.37 0.30
C ASN A 43 1.50 -16.10 1.64
N HIS A 44 2.10 -17.27 1.70
CA HIS A 44 2.23 -18.04 2.93
C HIS A 44 3.70 -18.04 3.35
N PRO A 45 4.03 -17.96 4.65
CA PRO A 45 5.42 -17.94 5.12
C PRO A 45 6.28 -19.10 4.64
N ASP A 46 5.67 -20.26 4.39
CA ASP A 46 6.35 -21.45 3.87
C ASP A 46 6.35 -21.54 2.34
N ASP A 47 5.63 -20.63 1.66
CA ASP A 47 5.58 -20.59 0.19
C ASP A 47 6.72 -19.72 -0.34
N ARG A 48 7.72 -20.33 -0.94
CA ARG A 48 8.94 -19.67 -1.42
C ARG A 48 8.95 -19.44 -2.93
N THR A 49 7.81 -19.47 -3.59
CA THR A 49 7.75 -19.41 -5.06
C THR A 49 8.22 -18.07 -5.62
N HIS A 50 8.09 -16.98 -4.88
CA HIS A 50 8.42 -15.63 -5.34
C HIS A 50 9.40 -14.88 -4.44
N PHE A 51 9.37 -15.09 -3.12
CA PHE A 51 10.19 -14.38 -2.13
C PHE A 51 10.73 -15.33 -1.06
N SER A 52 11.71 -14.87 -0.31
CA SER A 52 12.18 -15.58 0.88
C SER A 52 11.05 -15.79 1.88
N SER A 53 11.11 -16.88 2.60
CA SER A 53 10.15 -17.22 3.67
C SER A 53 9.96 -16.08 4.66
N ALA A 54 8.75 -15.99 5.26
CA ALA A 54 8.36 -15.06 6.31
C ALA A 54 7.94 -13.66 5.85
N SER A 55 7.81 -13.38 4.54
CA SER A 55 7.16 -12.16 4.09
C SER A 55 5.63 -12.31 4.14
N PHE A 56 4.94 -11.21 4.39
CA PHE A 56 3.47 -11.12 4.30
C PHE A 56 3.06 -9.91 3.47
N LEU A 57 1.84 -9.94 2.95
CA LEU A 57 1.32 -8.88 2.10
C LEU A 57 0.58 -7.84 2.95
N GLY A 58 0.78 -6.56 2.64
CA GLY A 58 0.13 -5.46 3.32
C GLY A 58 -0.08 -4.25 2.42
N SER A 59 -0.54 -3.15 3.00
CA SER A 59 -0.76 -1.86 2.32
C SER A 59 -1.57 -1.99 1.02
N PRO A 60 -2.78 -2.58 1.03
CA PRO A 60 -3.53 -2.81 -0.18
C PRO A 60 -3.99 -1.51 -0.83
N SER A 61 -3.87 -1.43 -2.14
CA SER A 61 -4.37 -0.32 -2.95
C SER A 61 -5.11 -0.87 -4.17
N LEU A 62 -6.17 -0.20 -4.58
CA LEU A 62 -6.99 -0.61 -5.72
C LEU A 62 -7.35 0.60 -6.56
N VAL A 63 -7.34 0.44 -7.89
CA VAL A 63 -7.79 1.42 -8.85
C VAL A 63 -8.51 0.75 -10.02
N ARG A 64 -9.55 1.42 -10.54
CA ARG A 64 -10.16 1.07 -11.82
C ARG A 64 -9.42 1.80 -12.93
N LEU A 65 -8.91 1.07 -13.89
CA LEU A 65 -8.15 1.60 -15.01
C LEU A 65 -9.07 2.22 -16.07
N PRO A 66 -8.56 3.12 -16.94
CA PRO A 66 -9.35 3.71 -18.04
C PRO A 66 -9.88 2.68 -19.05
N ASP A 67 -9.21 1.55 -19.19
CA ASP A 67 -9.63 0.43 -20.05
C ASP A 67 -10.69 -0.48 -19.41
N GLY A 68 -11.18 -0.13 -18.21
CA GLY A 68 -12.18 -0.87 -17.45
C GLY A 68 -11.63 -1.95 -16.52
N GLY A 69 -10.38 -2.36 -16.68
CA GLY A 69 -9.73 -3.32 -15.78
C GLY A 69 -9.54 -2.79 -14.36
N LEU A 70 -9.24 -3.67 -13.43
CA LEU A 70 -8.85 -3.33 -12.07
C LEU A 70 -7.36 -3.62 -11.88
N LEU A 71 -6.66 -2.73 -11.18
CA LEU A 71 -5.29 -2.97 -10.74
C LEU A 71 -5.22 -2.86 -9.23
N ALA A 72 -4.76 -3.92 -8.58
CA ALA A 72 -4.49 -3.97 -7.14
C ALA A 72 -2.98 -3.95 -6.90
N GLY A 73 -2.56 -3.16 -5.92
CA GLY A 73 -1.17 -3.10 -5.44
C GLY A 73 -1.09 -3.55 -3.99
N MET A 74 0.03 -4.13 -3.61
CA MET A 74 0.35 -4.51 -2.25
C MET A 74 1.84 -4.58 -2.02
N ASP A 75 2.26 -4.38 -0.79
CA ASP A 75 3.66 -4.39 -0.40
C ASP A 75 4.04 -5.74 0.20
N HIS A 76 5.29 -6.13 0.00
CA HIS A 76 5.90 -7.22 0.74
C HIS A 76 6.51 -6.70 2.04
N PHE A 77 6.01 -7.19 3.16
CA PHE A 77 6.55 -6.96 4.48
C PHE A 77 7.48 -8.09 4.84
N SER A 78 8.76 -7.79 5.00
CA SER A 78 9.75 -8.72 5.49
C SER A 78 10.12 -8.38 6.94
N PRO A 79 10.30 -9.38 7.83
CA PRO A 79 10.72 -9.15 9.22
C PRO A 79 12.05 -8.40 9.36
N ASP A 80 12.93 -8.53 8.38
CA ASP A 80 14.23 -7.86 8.33
C ASP A 80 14.23 -6.53 7.55
N GLY A 81 13.07 -6.09 7.04
CA GLY A 81 12.94 -4.87 6.24
C GLY A 81 13.62 -4.92 4.87
N SER A 82 14.04 -6.10 4.41
CA SER A 82 14.86 -6.26 3.21
C SER A 82 14.10 -6.19 1.89
N LEU A 83 12.77 -6.13 1.90
CA LEU A 83 11.94 -6.17 0.71
C LEU A 83 11.08 -4.91 0.55
N ASP A 84 11.72 -3.80 0.23
CA ASP A 84 11.02 -2.59 -0.21
C ASP A 84 10.52 -2.78 -1.63
N THR A 85 9.49 -3.61 -1.77
CA THR A 85 8.94 -4.01 -3.07
C THR A 85 7.41 -4.04 -3.00
N SER A 86 6.79 -3.44 -4.00
CA SER A 86 5.35 -3.51 -4.21
C SER A 86 5.04 -4.35 -5.45
N GLU A 87 4.03 -5.19 -5.35
CA GLU A 87 3.52 -6.01 -6.45
C GLU A 87 2.15 -5.55 -6.91
N PHE A 88 1.90 -5.73 -8.20
CA PHE A 88 0.63 -5.36 -8.82
C PHE A 88 -0.01 -6.58 -9.47
N TYR A 89 -1.32 -6.69 -9.27
CA TYR A 89 -2.18 -7.72 -9.82
C TYR A 89 -3.32 -7.09 -10.60
N ARG A 90 -3.61 -7.63 -11.76
CA ARG A 90 -4.66 -7.11 -12.65
C ARG A 90 -5.81 -8.09 -12.78
N SER A 91 -7.01 -7.55 -12.80
CA SER A 91 -8.25 -8.23 -13.17
C SER A 91 -8.88 -7.57 -14.40
N ASP A 92 -9.34 -8.39 -15.33
CA ASP A 92 -10.10 -7.95 -16.52
C ASP A 92 -11.57 -8.44 -16.48
N ASP A 93 -12.02 -9.01 -15.36
CA ASP A 93 -13.33 -9.63 -15.18
C ASP A 93 -14.04 -9.15 -13.89
N GLU A 94 -13.95 -7.86 -13.59
CA GLU A 94 -14.57 -7.20 -12.43
C GLU A 94 -14.11 -7.81 -11.08
N GLY A 95 -12.86 -8.24 -11.00
CA GLY A 95 -12.28 -8.77 -9.77
C GLY A 95 -12.59 -10.25 -9.50
N ASN A 96 -13.22 -10.96 -10.45
CA ASN A 96 -13.49 -12.40 -10.29
C ASN A 96 -12.23 -13.24 -10.34
N SER A 97 -11.26 -12.85 -11.16
CA SER A 97 -9.94 -13.47 -11.21
C SER A 97 -8.84 -12.39 -11.27
N TRP A 98 -7.66 -12.74 -10.77
CA TRP A 98 -6.51 -11.85 -10.70
C TRP A 98 -5.27 -12.56 -11.22
N ARG A 99 -4.42 -11.83 -11.92
CA ARG A 99 -3.11 -12.30 -12.36
C ARG A 99 -2.02 -11.31 -11.99
N PHE A 100 -0.85 -11.82 -11.67
CA PHE A 100 0.33 -10.98 -11.50
C PHE A 100 0.54 -10.11 -12.74
N CYS A 101 0.81 -8.84 -12.53
CA CYS A 101 1.01 -7.85 -13.59
C CYS A 101 2.45 -7.36 -13.62
N SER A 102 2.93 -6.82 -12.51
CA SER A 102 4.28 -6.25 -12.41
C SER A 102 4.70 -6.03 -10.97
N ARG A 103 5.93 -5.57 -10.78
CA ARG A 103 6.44 -5.10 -9.48
C ARG A 103 7.30 -3.85 -9.65
N VAL A 104 7.42 -3.07 -8.60
CA VAL A 104 8.39 -1.96 -8.48
C VAL A 104 9.20 -2.10 -7.21
N SER A 105 10.47 -1.72 -7.31
CA SER A 105 11.41 -1.61 -6.21
C SER A 105 12.41 -0.50 -6.56
N PRO A 106 12.76 0.39 -5.63
CA PRO A 106 12.32 0.47 -4.24
C PRO A 106 10.90 1.07 -4.11
N ALA A 107 9.99 0.42 -3.39
CA ALA A 107 8.62 0.91 -3.19
C ALA A 107 7.97 0.29 -1.95
N PHE A 108 7.36 1.13 -1.10
CA PHE A 108 6.70 0.70 0.12
C PHE A 108 5.57 1.68 0.53
N TRP A 109 4.51 1.20 1.19
CA TRP A 109 3.35 1.96 1.66
C TRP A 109 2.67 2.81 0.59
N GLY A 110 2.45 2.22 -0.59
CA GLY A 110 2.06 2.96 -1.76
C GLY A 110 0.56 2.99 -2.06
N LYS A 111 0.15 4.03 -2.78
CA LYS A 111 -1.20 4.25 -3.29
C LYS A 111 -1.20 4.35 -4.80
N LEU A 112 -1.99 3.48 -5.46
CA LEU A 112 -2.38 3.64 -6.85
C LEU A 112 -3.43 4.74 -6.98
N PHE A 113 -3.26 5.63 -7.95
CA PHE A 113 -4.28 6.64 -8.28
C PHE A 113 -4.25 7.00 -9.76
N LEU A 114 -5.38 7.49 -10.24
CA LEU A 114 -5.47 8.08 -11.58
C LEU A 114 -5.52 9.60 -11.46
N HIS A 115 -4.79 10.25 -12.34
CA HIS A 115 -4.88 11.69 -12.54
C HIS A 115 -4.90 11.98 -14.04
N LYS A 116 -5.96 12.64 -14.52
CA LYS A 116 -6.17 12.94 -15.95
C LYS A 116 -5.98 11.71 -16.86
N GLY A 117 -6.50 10.58 -16.44
CA GLY A 117 -6.42 9.31 -17.18
C GLY A 117 -5.04 8.60 -17.14
N ARG A 118 -4.04 9.20 -16.50
CA ARG A 118 -2.71 8.62 -16.30
C ARG A 118 -2.67 7.86 -14.98
N LEU A 119 -1.94 6.75 -14.95
CA LEU A 119 -1.81 5.89 -13.76
C LEU A 119 -0.50 6.19 -13.03
N PHE A 120 -0.62 6.44 -11.73
CA PHE A 120 0.51 6.72 -10.84
C PHE A 120 0.51 5.80 -9.62
N TYR A 121 1.71 5.62 -9.06
CA TYR A 121 1.93 4.96 -7.78
C TYR A 121 2.78 5.85 -6.90
N LEU A 122 2.18 6.41 -5.85
CA LEU A 122 2.82 7.28 -4.86
C LEU A 122 3.18 6.45 -3.64
N CYS A 123 4.47 6.37 -3.29
CA CYS A 123 4.96 5.50 -2.22
C CYS A 123 6.21 6.10 -1.56
N VAL A 124 6.74 5.47 -0.53
CA VAL A 124 8.12 5.72 -0.06
C VAL A 124 9.08 4.71 -0.67
N ALA A 125 10.35 5.07 -0.82
CA ALA A 125 11.38 4.21 -1.41
C ALA A 125 11.84 3.07 -0.45
N GLY A 126 11.24 2.97 0.71
CA GLY A 126 11.53 2.02 1.76
C GLY A 126 10.99 2.56 3.07
N SER A 127 11.01 1.76 4.14
CA SER A 127 10.56 2.21 5.46
C SER A 127 11.30 3.48 5.87
N TYR A 128 10.57 4.61 5.94
CA TYR A 128 11.10 5.94 6.30
C TYR A 128 12.15 6.50 5.34
N GLU A 129 12.18 5.99 4.11
CA GLU A 129 13.00 6.52 3.02
C GLU A 129 12.22 7.59 2.22
N PRO A 130 12.85 8.30 1.27
CA PRO A 130 12.20 9.38 0.53
C PRO A 130 10.84 9.02 -0.06
N LEU A 131 9.92 9.99 -0.04
CA LEU A 131 8.66 9.89 -0.79
C LEU A 131 8.95 9.97 -2.28
N VAL A 132 8.40 9.03 -3.03
CA VAL A 132 8.63 8.88 -4.47
C VAL A 132 7.35 8.61 -5.23
N ILE A 133 7.38 8.86 -6.53
CA ILE A 133 6.27 8.57 -7.42
C ILE A 133 6.76 7.82 -8.67
N TYR A 134 5.91 6.92 -9.15
CA TYR A 134 6.05 6.21 -10.42
C TYR A 134 4.86 6.49 -11.32
N GLU A 135 5.07 6.44 -12.63
CA GLU A 135 4.03 6.49 -13.66
C GLU A 135 4.01 5.20 -14.49
N SER A 136 2.83 4.69 -14.80
CA SER A 136 2.64 3.65 -15.78
C SER A 136 1.80 4.15 -16.94
N LYS A 137 2.29 3.90 -18.18
CA LYS A 137 1.61 4.25 -19.44
C LYS A 137 0.96 3.05 -20.12
N ASP A 138 1.02 1.88 -19.50
CA ASP A 138 0.57 0.61 -20.07
C ASP A 138 -0.28 -0.21 -19.08
N SER A 139 -1.09 0.51 -18.30
CA SER A 139 -2.04 -0.09 -17.34
C SER A 139 -1.36 -0.95 -16.27
N GLY A 140 -0.21 -0.50 -15.77
CA GLY A 140 0.51 -1.14 -14.66
C GLY A 140 1.48 -2.24 -15.06
N ARG A 141 1.75 -2.47 -16.36
CA ARG A 141 2.69 -3.49 -16.80
C ARG A 141 4.15 -3.06 -16.62
N THR A 142 4.44 -1.80 -16.92
CA THR A 142 5.76 -1.19 -16.69
C THR A 142 5.62 0.17 -16.01
N TRP A 143 6.69 0.60 -15.34
CA TRP A 143 6.71 1.82 -14.55
C TRP A 143 7.95 2.66 -14.85
N THR A 144 7.74 3.96 -14.99
CA THR A 144 8.79 4.97 -15.10
C THR A 144 8.96 5.66 -13.75
N GLY A 145 10.17 5.88 -13.31
CA GLY A 145 10.52 6.44 -12.00
C GLY A 145 11.60 5.59 -11.31
N PRO A 146 11.84 5.80 -10.00
CA PRO A 146 11.14 6.74 -9.14
C PRO A 146 11.55 8.21 -9.38
N VAL A 147 10.59 9.12 -9.27
CA VAL A 147 10.87 10.56 -9.10
C VAL A 147 10.73 10.90 -7.62
N ARG A 148 11.74 11.56 -7.05
CA ARG A 148 11.75 11.97 -5.64
C ARG A 148 10.90 13.22 -5.44
N LEU A 149 10.03 13.20 -4.44
CA LEU A 149 9.11 14.29 -4.08
C LEU A 149 9.44 14.92 -2.73
N LEU A 150 9.90 14.12 -1.77
CA LEU A 150 10.27 14.58 -0.43
C LEU A 150 11.42 13.73 0.10
N ASP A 151 12.52 14.37 0.41
CA ASP A 151 13.68 13.73 1.04
C ASP A 151 13.56 13.69 2.56
N LYS A 152 14.45 12.92 3.18
CA LYS A 152 14.65 12.97 4.64
C LYS A 152 15.13 14.36 5.05
N ILE A 153 14.57 14.91 6.10
CA ILE A 153 14.94 16.22 6.61
C ILE A 153 16.27 16.11 7.35
N PRO A 154 17.33 16.84 6.92
CA PRO A 154 18.63 16.78 7.59
C PRO A 154 18.54 17.08 9.09
N GLY A 155 19.13 16.22 9.91
CA GLY A 155 19.14 16.37 11.37
C GLY A 155 17.83 16.02 12.08
N LYS A 156 16.75 15.69 11.35
CA LYS A 156 15.49 15.22 11.95
C LYS A 156 15.43 13.69 11.91
N PRO A 157 15.29 13.01 13.05
CA PRO A 157 15.19 11.56 13.08
C PRO A 157 13.96 11.01 12.36
N GLY A 158 14.07 9.80 11.81
CA GLY A 158 13.01 9.16 11.04
C GLY A 158 13.04 9.57 9.56
N GLY A 159 11.89 9.56 8.93
CA GLY A 159 11.73 9.90 7.53
C GLY A 159 10.27 10.02 7.11
N PRO A 160 10.01 10.26 5.82
CA PRO A 160 8.66 10.25 5.27
C PRO A 160 7.96 8.91 5.54
N HIS A 161 6.70 9.00 5.90
CA HIS A 161 5.79 7.88 6.11
C HIS A 161 4.47 8.17 5.42
N ARG A 162 3.81 7.13 4.97
CA ARG A 162 2.42 7.20 4.49
C ARG A 162 1.76 5.83 4.54
N ALA A 163 0.44 5.81 4.37
CA ALA A 163 -0.33 4.60 4.07
C ALA A 163 -0.98 4.73 2.68
N PRO A 164 -1.59 3.68 2.13
CA PRO A 164 -2.34 3.75 0.87
C PRO A 164 -3.67 4.54 1.01
N GLY A 165 -3.67 5.57 1.83
CA GLY A 165 -4.79 6.49 2.01
C GLY A 165 -5.19 7.20 0.72
N PRO A 166 -6.47 7.60 0.56
CA PRO A 166 -6.94 8.29 -0.62
C PRO A 166 -6.29 9.65 -0.79
N LEU A 167 -6.20 10.10 -2.05
CA LEU A 167 -5.93 11.48 -2.39
C LEU A 167 -7.25 12.24 -2.53
N ALA A 168 -7.25 13.53 -2.24
CA ALA A 168 -8.43 14.40 -2.39
C ALA A 168 -8.13 15.58 -3.29
N VAL A 169 -9.13 16.00 -4.09
CA VAL A 169 -9.06 17.25 -4.85
C VAL A 169 -9.76 18.33 -4.03
N CYS A 170 -9.04 19.40 -3.72
CA CYS A 170 -9.56 20.53 -2.96
C CYS A 170 -8.81 21.80 -3.34
N ALA A 171 -9.56 22.88 -3.55
CA ALA A 171 -9.04 24.22 -3.89
C ALA A 171 -8.02 24.20 -5.05
N GLY A 172 -8.34 23.49 -6.14
CA GLY A 172 -7.51 23.42 -7.35
C GLY A 172 -6.19 22.63 -7.17
N ARG A 173 -6.08 21.81 -6.14
CA ARG A 173 -4.92 20.97 -5.88
C ARG A 173 -5.33 19.54 -5.55
N VAL A 174 -4.45 18.59 -5.85
CA VAL A 174 -4.54 17.19 -5.44
C VAL A 174 -3.69 17.01 -4.21
N TRP A 175 -4.29 16.52 -3.14
CA TRP A 175 -3.69 16.39 -1.80
C TRP A 175 -3.49 14.93 -1.42
N ALA A 176 -2.36 14.64 -0.81
CA ALA A 176 -2.00 13.34 -0.24
C ALA A 176 -1.50 13.53 1.19
N ALA A 177 -1.96 12.69 2.12
CA ALA A 177 -1.40 12.65 3.46
C ALA A 177 0.04 12.13 3.42
N VAL A 178 0.89 12.69 4.26
CA VAL A 178 2.25 12.25 4.52
C VAL A 178 2.59 12.57 5.97
N GLU A 179 3.15 11.61 6.66
CA GLU A 179 3.68 11.80 8.01
C GLU A 179 5.20 11.84 7.96
N TYR A 180 5.80 12.25 9.07
CA TYR A 180 7.25 12.24 9.26
C TYR A 180 7.60 11.72 10.64
N GLY A 181 8.48 10.73 10.71
CA GLY A 181 8.92 10.15 11.99
C GLY A 181 9.37 8.72 11.84
N SER A 182 9.29 7.95 12.90
CA SER A 182 9.44 6.49 12.87
C SER A 182 8.99 5.86 14.19
N TRP A 183 8.74 4.55 14.18
CA TRP A 183 8.47 3.77 15.38
C TRP A 183 9.61 3.86 16.41
N ALA A 184 10.86 3.91 15.93
CA ALA A 184 12.05 3.96 16.78
C ALA A 184 12.24 5.34 17.43
N THR A 185 11.69 6.40 16.85
CA THR A 185 11.87 7.79 17.33
C THR A 185 10.69 8.34 18.14
N GLY A 186 9.76 7.47 18.52
CA GLY A 186 8.63 7.84 19.39
C GLY A 186 7.45 8.43 18.61
N GLY A 187 7.23 8.01 17.37
CA GLY A 187 6.03 8.29 16.61
C GLY A 187 6.20 9.29 15.47
N HIS A 188 5.07 9.72 14.94
CA HIS A 188 4.98 10.48 13.71
C HIS A 188 4.30 11.83 13.91
N GLU A 189 4.64 12.78 13.06
CA GLU A 189 4.02 14.09 12.92
C GLU A 189 3.20 14.11 11.64
N ALA A 190 2.03 14.74 11.65
CA ALA A 190 1.12 14.79 10.52
C ALA A 190 1.46 15.94 9.56
N GLY A 191 1.33 15.69 8.27
CA GLY A 191 1.51 16.67 7.22
C GLY A 191 0.79 16.27 5.94
N ALA A 192 0.88 17.13 4.94
CA ALA A 192 0.30 16.87 3.63
C ALA A 192 1.23 17.35 2.52
N MET A 193 1.18 16.66 1.40
CA MET A 193 1.75 17.11 0.14
C MET A 193 0.70 17.33 -0.91
N SER A 194 0.91 18.27 -1.81
CA SER A 194 -0.03 18.53 -2.89
C SER A 194 0.66 19.07 -4.13
N PHE A 195 0.01 18.85 -5.27
CA PHE A 195 0.36 19.46 -6.56
C PHE A 195 -0.87 20.11 -7.22
N PRO A 196 -0.72 21.09 -8.14
CA PRO A 196 -1.84 21.68 -8.84
C PRO A 196 -2.69 20.63 -9.56
N GLU A 197 -4.00 20.76 -9.53
CA GLU A 197 -4.92 19.82 -10.21
C GLU A 197 -4.70 19.76 -11.72
N ASP A 198 -4.22 20.84 -12.33
CA ASP A 198 -3.84 20.90 -13.74
C ASP A 198 -2.36 20.50 -13.99
N GLY A 199 -1.59 20.26 -12.93
CA GLY A 199 -0.16 19.96 -12.97
C GLY A 199 0.21 18.54 -13.38
N ASP A 200 1.53 18.32 -13.46
CA ASP A 200 2.10 16.99 -13.71
C ASP A 200 2.64 16.39 -12.41
N PRO A 201 2.07 15.27 -11.92
CA PRO A 201 2.57 14.61 -10.70
C PRO A 201 4.03 14.14 -10.80
N MET A 202 4.57 13.96 -12.01
CA MET A 202 5.97 13.56 -12.22
C MET A 202 6.96 14.74 -12.18
N ASP A 203 6.48 15.97 -12.06
CA ASP A 203 7.33 17.14 -11.88
C ASP A 203 7.47 17.49 -10.38
N PRO A 204 8.61 17.21 -9.72
CA PRO A 204 8.78 17.47 -8.29
C PRO A 204 8.69 18.95 -7.93
N ALA A 205 8.95 19.88 -8.88
CA ALA A 205 8.85 21.31 -8.63
C ALA A 205 7.41 21.79 -8.40
N GLN A 206 6.42 21.01 -8.81
CA GLN A 206 5.01 21.34 -8.62
C GLN A 206 4.45 20.86 -7.27
N TRP A 207 5.20 20.03 -6.57
CA TRP A 207 4.80 19.55 -5.25
C TRP A 207 5.18 20.54 -4.15
N THR A 208 4.25 20.70 -3.22
CA THR A 208 4.44 21.49 -2.00
C THR A 208 4.12 20.66 -0.78
N CYS A 209 4.85 20.90 0.31
CA CYS A 209 4.63 20.27 1.61
C CYS A 209 4.11 21.32 2.60
N THR A 210 3.12 20.97 3.42
CA THR A 210 2.60 21.86 4.49
C THR A 210 3.59 22.02 5.66
N GLY A 211 4.64 21.21 5.69
CA GLY A 211 5.38 20.94 6.90
C GLY A 211 4.66 19.88 7.76
N PHE A 212 5.22 19.61 8.94
CA PHE A 212 4.74 18.54 9.83
C PHE A 212 4.31 19.11 11.17
N THR A 213 3.08 18.80 11.55
CA THR A 213 2.48 19.20 12.83
C THR A 213 2.84 18.16 13.88
N PRO A 214 3.56 18.55 14.94
CA PRO A 214 3.89 17.64 16.03
C PRO A 214 2.64 17.25 16.81
N TYR A 215 2.72 16.12 17.47
CA TYR A 215 1.69 15.68 18.41
C TYR A 215 1.59 16.64 19.59
N ASP A 216 0.36 17.05 19.91
CA ASP A 216 0.06 17.86 21.09
C ASP A 216 -0.78 17.04 22.09
N PRO A 217 -0.20 16.66 23.24
CA PRO A 217 -0.89 15.88 24.26
C PRO A 217 -1.99 16.66 24.99
N THR A 218 -2.13 17.97 24.74
CA THR A 218 -3.17 18.80 25.36
C THR A 218 -4.47 18.82 24.58
N TRP A 219 -4.49 18.29 23.36
CA TRP A 219 -5.72 18.25 22.56
C TRP A 219 -6.77 17.32 23.18
N PRO A 220 -8.06 17.67 23.06
CA PRO A 220 -9.14 16.81 23.55
C PRO A 220 -9.07 15.41 22.94
N GLY A 221 -9.18 14.38 23.77
CA GLY A 221 -9.14 12.99 23.34
C GLY A 221 -7.75 12.40 23.16
N THR A 222 -6.68 13.21 23.32
CA THR A 222 -5.31 12.68 23.33
C THR A 222 -4.95 12.11 24.69
N SER A 223 -4.03 11.14 24.72
CA SER A 223 -3.50 10.60 25.97
C SER A 223 -2.06 11.04 26.17
N VAL A 224 -1.71 11.24 27.45
CA VAL A 224 -0.32 11.46 27.86
C VAL A 224 0.38 10.10 27.93
N GLY A 225 1.57 10.02 27.37
CA GLY A 225 2.41 8.84 27.48
C GLY A 225 3.07 8.41 26.18
N ASP A 226 3.56 7.19 26.22
CA ASP A 226 4.25 6.57 25.10
C ASP A 226 3.25 6.14 24.02
N ASN A 227 3.26 6.80 22.89
CA ASN A 227 2.36 6.53 21.77
C ASN A 227 3.04 6.79 20.43
N GLU A 228 2.49 6.20 19.38
CA GLU A 228 3.01 6.33 18.01
C GLU A 228 2.43 7.54 17.27
N LYS A 229 1.57 8.28 17.96
CA LYS A 229 0.99 9.56 17.54
C LYS A 229 0.13 9.44 16.27
N TYR A 230 0.35 10.31 15.29
CA TYR A 230 -0.48 10.42 14.08
C TYR A 230 0.13 9.66 12.93
N LEU A 231 -0.63 8.77 12.30
CA LEU A 231 -0.16 8.05 11.13
C LEU A 231 -1.32 7.64 10.21
N GLU A 232 -0.97 7.23 9.01
CA GLU A 232 -1.89 6.64 8.03
C GLU A 232 -3.04 7.58 7.64
N GLY A 233 -2.70 8.83 7.33
CA GLY A 233 -3.66 9.86 6.97
C GLY A 233 -4.50 9.53 5.74
N ASN A 234 -5.76 9.97 5.79
CA ASN A 234 -6.76 9.82 4.73
C ASN A 234 -7.35 11.18 4.40
N MET A 235 -7.01 11.72 3.23
CA MET A 235 -7.48 13.03 2.77
C MET A 235 -8.91 12.98 2.27
N VAL A 236 -9.73 13.91 2.77
CA VAL A 236 -11.13 14.08 2.36
C VAL A 236 -11.43 15.56 2.12
N ALA A 237 -11.99 15.89 0.97
CA ALA A 237 -12.55 17.21 0.72
C ALA A 237 -13.99 17.27 1.25
N ALA A 238 -14.23 18.13 2.22
CA ALA A 238 -15.56 18.34 2.78
C ALA A 238 -16.43 19.20 1.86
N PRO A 239 -17.77 19.07 1.90
CA PRO A 239 -18.67 19.87 1.07
C PRO A 239 -18.58 21.38 1.29
N ASP A 240 -18.09 21.81 2.44
CA ASP A 240 -17.88 23.22 2.77
C ASP A 240 -16.52 23.78 2.30
N GLY A 241 -15.75 23.00 1.52
CA GLY A 241 -14.48 23.38 0.95
C GLY A 241 -13.28 23.17 1.87
N ARG A 242 -13.47 22.63 3.06
CA ARG A 242 -12.35 22.24 3.93
C ARG A 242 -11.69 20.96 3.45
N LEU A 243 -10.38 20.88 3.60
CA LEU A 243 -9.62 19.65 3.49
C LEU A 243 -9.45 19.06 4.89
N ILE A 244 -9.80 17.79 5.06
CA ILE A 244 -9.73 17.08 6.33
C ILE A 244 -8.78 15.90 6.16
N ASP A 245 -7.87 15.72 7.11
CA ASP A 245 -7.03 14.53 7.20
C ASP A 245 -7.51 13.68 8.39
N PHE A 246 -7.99 12.47 8.09
CA PHE A 246 -8.35 11.48 9.10
C PHE A 246 -7.13 10.61 9.38
N LEU A 247 -6.56 10.80 10.56
CA LEU A 247 -5.35 10.11 11.01
C LEU A 247 -5.69 8.96 11.95
N ARG A 248 -5.01 7.84 11.77
CA ARG A 248 -4.96 6.83 12.82
C ARG A 248 -4.19 7.42 14.01
N TYR A 249 -4.81 7.37 15.19
CA TYR A 249 -4.15 7.67 16.44
C TYR A 249 -3.80 6.37 17.17
N GLN A 250 -2.52 6.12 17.36
CA GLN A 250 -2.06 4.93 18.06
C GLN A 250 -1.44 5.29 19.40
N CYS A 251 -2.01 4.74 20.48
CA CYS A 251 -1.51 4.88 21.85
C CYS A 251 -1.16 3.50 22.41
N ARG A 252 0.06 3.32 22.90
CA ARG A 252 0.54 2.06 23.45
C ARG A 252 -0.04 1.73 24.83
N LYS A 253 -0.50 2.74 25.58
CA LYS A 253 -0.99 2.59 26.96
C LYS A 253 -2.48 2.74 27.11
N ALA A 254 -3.21 3.10 26.09
CA ALA A 254 -4.66 3.14 26.15
C ALA A 254 -5.24 1.75 26.02
N THR A 255 -5.98 1.33 26.99
CA THR A 255 -6.92 0.21 26.90
C THR A 255 -8.33 0.77 27.01
N PRO A 256 -9.23 0.50 26.09
CA PRO A 256 -9.03 -0.05 24.75
C PRO A 256 -8.61 1.02 23.74
N SER A 257 -7.88 0.64 22.72
CA SER A 257 -7.65 1.52 21.59
C SER A 257 -8.98 1.78 20.89
N HIS A 258 -9.47 2.99 20.98
CA HIS A 258 -10.56 3.44 20.13
C HIS A 258 -9.93 3.98 18.84
N GLY A 259 -9.82 3.11 17.85
CA GLY A 259 -9.52 3.49 16.49
C GLY A 259 -10.81 3.56 15.70
#